data_17c6db1aa99638da3cbb5e1697f7eb67
#
_entry.id   17c6db1aa99638da3cbb5e1697f7eb67
#
_cell.length_a   1.000
_cell.length_b   1.000
_cell.length_c   1.000
_cell.angle_alpha   90.00
_cell.angle_beta   90.00
_cell.angle_gamma   90.00
#
_symmetry.space_group_name_H-M   'P 1'
#
loop_
_entity.id
_entity.type
_entity.pdbx_description
1 polymer ?
#
loop_
_entity_poly.entity_id
_entity_poly.type
_entity_poly.pdbx_seq_one_letter_code
_entity_poly.pdbx_strand_id
1 'polypeptide(L)'
;MKPLDLILLIDDDETTNHVNLRTLKRTDIAQDIKIFMNGEQALDYLKQACQPGIAPAGYKCPDLIFLDIKMPVMDGFEFLDAYQELNLNAQTATQIMMLTSSASFYDLNRLESYEVVKRHFPKPLSDYDVKQIIQDFFPNHA
;
A
#
# COMPACT_ATOMS: atom_id res chain seq x y z
N MET A 1 -17.06 -10.35 9.81
CA MET A 1 -16.01 -9.66 9.05
C MET A 1 -14.76 -10.52 8.92
N LYS A 2 -14.27 -10.66 7.72
CA LYS A 2 -13.05 -11.44 7.46
C LYS A 2 -11.86 -10.47 7.27
N PRO A 3 -10.79 -10.58 8.05
CA PRO A 3 -9.65 -9.69 7.89
C PRO A 3 -8.92 -9.94 6.57
N LEU A 4 -8.25 -8.90 6.06
CA LEU A 4 -7.35 -9.02 4.92
C LEU A 4 -6.15 -9.88 5.35
N ASP A 5 -5.54 -10.56 4.38
CA ASP A 5 -4.38 -11.41 4.69
C ASP A 5 -3.14 -10.58 5.01
N LEU A 6 -2.89 -9.53 4.22
CA LEU A 6 -1.67 -8.73 4.38
C LEU A 6 -1.87 -7.30 3.87
N ILE A 7 -1.40 -6.34 4.65
CA ILE A 7 -1.30 -4.93 4.26
C ILE A 7 0.18 -4.54 4.27
N LEU A 8 0.63 -3.81 3.24
CA LEU A 8 1.96 -3.20 3.24
C LEU A 8 1.85 -1.71 3.54
N LEU A 9 2.74 -1.22 4.40
CA LEU A 9 2.98 0.21 4.62
C LEU A 9 4.35 0.54 4.05
N ILE A 10 4.40 1.43 3.06
CA ILE A 10 5.64 1.83 2.40
C ILE A 10 5.84 3.33 2.62
N ASP A 11 6.71 3.68 3.55
CA ASP A 11 6.98 5.06 3.96
C ASP A 11 8.36 5.08 4.64
N ASP A 12 9.15 6.10 4.36
CA ASP A 12 10.48 6.24 4.95
C ASP A 12 10.45 6.88 6.35
N ASP A 13 9.30 7.38 6.77
CA ASP A 13 9.14 8.01 8.08
C ASP A 13 8.70 6.98 9.12
N GLU A 14 9.62 6.63 10.01
CA GLU A 14 9.37 5.65 11.05
C GLU A 14 8.20 6.02 11.95
N THR A 15 8.08 7.31 12.31
CA THR A 15 7.00 7.78 13.17
C THR A 15 5.64 7.62 12.49
N THR A 16 5.54 8.01 11.22
CA THR A 16 4.30 7.85 10.45
C THR A 16 3.91 6.38 10.34
N ASN A 17 4.87 5.51 10.04
CA ASN A 17 4.62 4.07 9.97
C ASN A 17 4.09 3.52 11.30
N HIS A 18 4.67 3.98 12.42
CA HIS A 18 4.24 3.54 13.73
C HIS A 18 2.80 3.95 14.03
N VAL A 19 2.44 5.19 13.72
CA VAL A 19 1.07 5.70 13.92
C VAL A 19 0.09 4.94 13.04
N ASN A 20 0.42 4.77 11.76
CA ASN A 20 -0.44 4.05 10.82
C ASN A 20 -0.61 2.58 11.21
N LEU A 21 0.48 1.95 11.67
CA LEU A 21 0.42 0.57 12.16
C LEU A 21 -0.56 0.43 13.33
N ARG A 22 -0.52 1.37 14.27
CA ARG A 22 -1.44 1.37 15.42
C ARG A 22 -2.89 1.51 14.97
N THR A 23 -3.15 2.38 14.01
CA THR A 23 -4.52 2.57 13.47
C THR A 23 -5.01 1.28 12.82
N LEU A 24 -4.15 0.64 12.01
CA LEU A 24 -4.54 -0.60 11.33
C LEU A 24 -4.76 -1.74 12.32
N LYS A 25 -3.95 -1.84 13.37
CA LYS A 25 -4.13 -2.86 14.40
C LYS A 25 -5.39 -2.63 15.22
N ARG A 26 -5.66 -1.36 15.56
CA ARG A 26 -6.85 -1.00 16.34
C ARG A 26 -8.14 -1.33 15.59
N THR A 27 -8.14 -1.11 14.28
CA THR A 27 -9.30 -1.41 13.43
C THR A 27 -9.43 -2.89 13.09
N ASP A 28 -8.41 -3.67 13.36
CA ASP A 28 -8.39 -5.13 13.23
C ASP A 28 -8.80 -5.63 11.85
N ILE A 29 -8.30 -4.96 10.79
CA ILE A 29 -8.72 -5.25 9.42
C ILE A 29 -7.79 -6.21 8.68
N ALA A 30 -6.64 -6.56 9.26
CA ALA A 30 -5.66 -7.43 8.60
C ALA A 30 -5.05 -8.42 9.58
N GLN A 31 -4.75 -9.62 9.07
CA GLN A 31 -4.03 -10.64 9.82
C GLN A 31 -2.57 -10.25 10.01
N ASP A 32 -1.98 -9.60 9.02
CA ASP A 32 -0.57 -9.26 9.02
C ASP A 32 -0.34 -7.91 8.35
N ILE A 33 0.66 -7.17 8.83
CA ILE A 33 1.05 -5.87 8.31
C ILE A 33 2.56 -5.85 8.22
N LYS A 34 3.11 -5.50 7.05
CA LYS A 34 4.54 -5.37 6.84
C LYS A 34 4.89 -3.93 6.50
N ILE A 35 6.00 -3.45 7.04
CA ILE A 35 6.49 -2.09 6.82
C ILE A 35 7.77 -2.16 6.00
N PHE A 36 7.83 -1.34 4.94
CA PHE A 36 9.03 -1.15 4.15
C PHE A 36 9.39 0.34 4.16
N MET A 37 10.67 0.64 4.37
CA MET A 37 11.15 2.00 4.53
C MET A 37 11.49 2.68 3.19
N ASN A 38 11.43 1.94 2.09
CA ASN A 38 11.59 2.51 0.75
C ASN A 38 10.91 1.63 -0.29
N GLY A 39 10.74 2.19 -1.49
CA GLY A 39 10.03 1.49 -2.57
C GLY A 39 10.79 0.31 -3.13
N GLU A 40 12.13 0.37 -3.14
CA GLU A 40 12.94 -0.71 -3.68
C GLU A 40 12.78 -2.00 -2.88
N GLN A 41 12.84 -1.89 -1.54
CA GLN A 41 12.66 -3.06 -0.68
C GLN A 41 11.26 -3.66 -0.82
N ALA A 42 10.25 -2.79 -0.90
CA ALA A 42 8.87 -3.25 -1.09
C ALA A 42 8.70 -3.96 -2.44
N LEU A 43 9.31 -3.42 -3.49
CA LEU A 43 9.22 -4.00 -4.82
C LEU A 43 9.89 -5.38 -4.87
N ASP A 44 11.05 -5.52 -4.22
CA ASP A 44 11.74 -6.81 -4.13
C ASP A 44 10.88 -7.86 -3.44
N TYR A 45 10.18 -7.46 -2.37
CA TYR A 45 9.22 -8.33 -1.69
C TYR A 45 8.10 -8.75 -2.65
N LEU A 46 7.52 -7.79 -3.37
CA LEU A 46 6.40 -8.06 -4.27
C LEU A 46 6.79 -8.98 -5.43
N LYS A 47 8.02 -8.86 -5.91
CA LYS A 47 8.51 -9.76 -6.96
C LYS A 47 8.50 -11.21 -6.52
N GLN A 48 8.73 -11.48 -5.25
CA GLN A 48 8.68 -12.83 -4.70
C GLN A 48 7.26 -13.25 -4.34
N ALA A 49 6.48 -12.33 -3.78
CA ALA A 49 5.18 -12.63 -3.20
C ALA A 49 4.05 -12.73 -4.22
N CYS A 50 4.12 -11.95 -5.30
CA CYS A 50 3.00 -11.77 -6.23
C CYS A 50 3.25 -12.38 -7.61
N GLN A 51 4.10 -13.36 -7.70
CA GLN A 51 4.32 -14.06 -8.96
C GLN A 51 3.23 -15.10 -9.21
N PRO A 52 2.98 -15.46 -10.48
CA PRO A 52 2.07 -16.57 -10.79
C PRO A 52 2.54 -17.86 -10.12
N GLY A 53 1.57 -18.61 -9.57
CA GLY A 53 1.86 -19.86 -8.88
C GLY A 53 1.94 -19.69 -7.38
N ILE A 54 2.67 -20.59 -6.72
CA ILE A 54 2.75 -20.60 -5.25
C ILE A 54 3.92 -19.73 -4.81
N ALA A 55 3.63 -18.76 -3.91
CA ALA A 55 4.67 -17.92 -3.35
C ALA A 55 5.61 -18.72 -2.45
N PRO A 56 6.91 -18.36 -2.39
CA PRO A 56 7.83 -18.99 -1.45
C PRO A 56 7.36 -18.87 0.00
N ALA A 57 7.81 -19.79 0.86
CA ALA A 57 7.46 -19.75 2.28
C ALA A 57 7.84 -18.40 2.89
N GLY A 58 6.95 -17.82 3.68
CA GLY A 58 7.15 -16.52 4.30
C GLY A 58 6.74 -15.33 3.45
N TYR A 59 6.31 -15.57 2.21
CA TYR A 59 5.84 -14.52 1.30
C TYR A 59 4.36 -14.70 1.01
N LYS A 60 3.62 -13.60 1.00
CA LYS A 60 2.25 -13.61 0.47
C LYS A 60 1.97 -12.27 -0.20
N CYS A 61 1.17 -12.30 -1.26
CA CYS A 61 0.83 -11.10 -2.00
C CYS A 61 -0.15 -10.27 -1.16
N PRO A 62 0.11 -8.96 -1.00
CA PRO A 62 -0.78 -8.13 -0.18
C PRO A 62 -2.12 -7.87 -0.85
N ASP A 63 -3.14 -7.66 -0.04
CA ASP A 63 -4.45 -7.20 -0.50
C ASP A 63 -4.46 -5.69 -0.70
N LEU A 64 -3.69 -4.97 0.12
CA LEU A 64 -3.73 -3.51 0.19
C LEU A 64 -2.32 -2.98 0.43
N ILE A 65 -1.95 -1.95 -0.32
CA ILE A 65 -0.68 -1.23 -0.17
C ILE A 65 -0.97 0.24 0.11
N PHE A 66 -0.36 0.77 1.18
CA PHE A 66 -0.30 2.21 1.43
C PHE A 66 1.09 2.70 1.04
N LEU A 67 1.16 3.64 0.12
CA LEU A 67 2.41 4.09 -0.49
C LEU A 67 2.60 5.59 -0.32
N ASP A 68 3.71 5.98 0.29
CA ASP A 68 4.10 7.38 0.39
C ASP A 68 4.68 7.87 -0.94
N ILE A 69 4.52 9.16 -1.23
CA ILE A 69 5.03 9.75 -2.47
C ILE A 69 6.52 10.09 -2.34
N LYS A 70 6.89 10.79 -1.26
CA LYS A 70 8.25 11.32 -1.10
C LYS A 70 9.11 10.38 -0.25
N MET A 71 9.99 9.63 -0.93
CA MET A 71 10.90 8.70 -0.27
C MET A 71 12.26 8.74 -0.95
N PRO A 72 13.37 8.51 -0.20
CA PRO A 72 14.68 8.40 -0.82
C PRO A 72 14.82 7.07 -1.56
N VAL A 73 15.83 6.95 -2.40
CA VAL A 73 16.17 5.78 -3.21
C VAL A 73 15.17 5.55 -4.32
N MET A 74 13.91 5.27 -3.99
CA MET A 74 12.83 5.09 -4.95
C MET A 74 11.58 5.77 -4.38
N ASP A 75 11.13 6.85 -5.01
CA ASP A 75 9.93 7.55 -4.56
C ASP A 75 8.66 6.80 -5.02
N GLY A 76 7.49 7.32 -4.60
CA GLY A 76 6.22 6.66 -4.91
C GLY A 76 5.95 6.54 -6.40
N PHE A 77 6.32 7.54 -7.20
CA PHE A 77 6.08 7.49 -8.64
C PHE A 77 7.00 6.48 -9.32
N GLU A 78 8.27 6.44 -8.92
CA GLU A 78 9.21 5.44 -9.43
C GLU A 78 8.76 4.02 -9.07
N PHE A 79 8.24 3.85 -7.86
CA PHE A 79 7.66 2.58 -7.44
C PHE A 79 6.49 2.19 -8.34
N LEU A 80 5.57 3.11 -8.60
CA LEU A 80 4.40 2.82 -9.44
C LEU A 80 4.80 2.47 -10.86
N ASP A 81 5.79 3.17 -11.43
CA ASP A 81 6.30 2.87 -12.76
C ASP A 81 6.86 1.45 -12.81
N ALA A 82 7.70 1.09 -11.84
CA ALA A 82 8.30 -0.25 -11.78
C ALA A 82 7.23 -1.33 -11.54
N TYR A 83 6.26 -1.05 -10.70
CA TYR A 83 5.15 -1.96 -10.41
C TYR A 83 4.36 -2.28 -11.69
N GLN A 84 4.10 -1.26 -12.49
CA GLN A 84 3.39 -1.45 -13.76
C GLN A 84 4.25 -2.17 -14.80
N GLU A 85 5.56 -1.87 -14.86
CA GLU A 85 6.47 -2.55 -15.78
C GLU A 85 6.55 -4.04 -15.50
N LEU A 86 6.50 -4.44 -14.23
CA LEU A 86 6.49 -5.84 -13.84
C LEU A 86 5.12 -6.50 -14.06
N ASN A 87 4.16 -5.73 -14.52
CA ASN A 87 2.79 -6.20 -14.78
C ASN A 87 2.11 -6.82 -13.55
N LEU A 88 2.51 -6.39 -12.37
CA LEU A 88 1.94 -6.90 -11.12
C LEU A 88 0.47 -6.49 -10.96
N ASN A 89 0.13 -5.28 -11.44
CA ASN A 89 -1.24 -4.78 -11.40
C ASN A 89 -2.23 -5.64 -12.19
N ALA A 90 -1.77 -6.32 -13.24
CA ALA A 90 -2.62 -7.19 -14.06
C ALA A 90 -2.70 -8.61 -13.52
N GLN A 91 -1.77 -9.00 -12.63
CA GLN A 91 -1.66 -10.36 -12.12
C GLN A 91 -2.26 -10.54 -10.73
N THR A 92 -2.60 -9.46 -10.06
CA THR A 92 -3.06 -9.49 -8.68
C THR A 92 -4.30 -8.63 -8.48
N ALA A 93 -5.01 -8.89 -7.38
CA ALA A 93 -6.14 -8.07 -6.96
C ALA A 93 -5.72 -7.01 -5.92
N THR A 94 -4.43 -6.74 -5.79
CA THR A 94 -3.90 -5.77 -4.83
C THR A 94 -4.42 -4.37 -5.13
N GLN A 95 -4.89 -3.68 -4.09
CA GLN A 95 -5.32 -2.28 -4.18
C GLN A 95 -4.22 -1.37 -3.64
N ILE A 96 -3.93 -0.29 -4.36
CA ILE A 96 -2.91 0.69 -3.94
C ILE A 96 -3.57 2.00 -3.58
N MET A 97 -3.31 2.48 -2.36
CA MET A 97 -3.75 3.78 -1.86
C MET A 97 -2.52 4.62 -1.57
N MET A 98 -2.52 5.87 -2.02
CA MET A 98 -1.39 6.77 -1.77
C MET A 98 -1.58 7.49 -0.44
N LEU A 99 -0.46 7.69 0.26
CA LEU A 99 -0.42 8.54 1.45
C LEU A 99 0.22 9.87 1.07
N THR A 100 -0.45 10.96 1.41
CA THR A 100 -0.01 12.30 1.02
C THR A 100 0.33 13.14 2.24
N SER A 101 1.28 14.05 2.08
CA SER A 101 1.63 15.06 3.06
C SER A 101 1.52 16.43 2.41
N SER A 102 1.67 17.49 3.19
CA SER A 102 1.69 18.85 2.62
C SER A 102 2.83 19.01 1.59
N ALA A 103 3.95 18.31 1.80
CA ALA A 103 5.08 18.36 0.87
C ALA A 103 4.78 17.74 -0.48
N SER A 104 3.82 16.81 -0.54
CA SER A 104 3.45 16.11 -1.77
C SER A 104 2.17 16.67 -2.42
N PHE A 105 1.63 17.76 -1.88
CA PHE A 105 0.36 18.32 -2.37
C PHE A 105 0.41 18.63 -3.88
N TYR A 106 1.54 19.16 -4.36
CA TYR A 106 1.69 19.53 -5.77
C TYR A 106 1.80 18.32 -6.71
N ASP A 107 1.96 17.13 -6.17
CA ASP A 107 2.08 15.89 -6.96
C ASP A 107 0.74 15.19 -7.19
N LEU A 108 -0.36 15.71 -6.63
CA LEU A 108 -1.66 15.03 -6.70
C LEU A 108 -2.17 14.88 -8.13
N ASN A 109 -1.95 15.90 -8.98
CA ASN A 109 -2.37 15.82 -10.38
C ASN A 109 -1.67 14.70 -11.13
N ARG A 110 -0.40 14.46 -10.80
CA ARG A 110 0.37 13.39 -11.42
C ARG A 110 -0.19 12.01 -11.06
N LEU A 111 -0.72 11.87 -9.84
CA LEU A 111 -1.33 10.61 -9.41
C LEU A 111 -2.51 10.20 -10.27
N GLU A 112 -3.25 11.17 -10.82
CA GLU A 112 -4.40 10.87 -11.67
C GLU A 112 -4.05 10.09 -12.92
N SER A 113 -2.80 10.17 -13.37
CA SER A 113 -2.34 9.42 -14.55
C SER A 113 -2.09 7.94 -14.26
N TYR A 114 -2.11 7.53 -12.99
CA TYR A 114 -1.85 6.15 -12.57
C TYR A 114 -3.16 5.45 -12.22
N GLU A 115 -3.69 4.66 -13.15
CA GLU A 115 -4.96 3.94 -12.94
C GLU A 115 -4.87 2.93 -11.79
N VAL A 116 -3.67 2.44 -11.49
CA VAL A 116 -3.45 1.48 -10.41
C VAL A 116 -3.70 2.10 -9.03
N VAL A 117 -3.58 3.42 -8.91
CA VAL A 117 -3.87 4.15 -7.67
C VAL A 117 -5.37 4.38 -7.56
N LYS A 118 -5.99 3.88 -6.49
CA LYS A 118 -7.45 3.96 -6.31
C LYS A 118 -7.88 5.24 -5.61
N ARG A 119 -7.14 5.63 -4.57
CA ARG A 119 -7.39 6.87 -3.80
C ARG A 119 -6.11 7.35 -3.16
N HIS A 120 -6.17 8.58 -2.62
CA HIS A 120 -5.11 9.10 -1.76
C HIS A 120 -5.71 9.61 -0.45
N PHE A 121 -4.94 9.55 0.61
CA PHE A 121 -5.35 9.96 1.95
C PHE A 121 -4.23 10.78 2.59
N PRO A 122 -4.57 11.82 3.36
CA PRO A 122 -3.55 12.56 4.10
C PRO A 122 -2.98 11.72 5.24
N LYS A 123 -1.70 11.86 5.51
CA LYS A 123 -1.06 11.20 6.65
C LYS A 123 -1.36 11.96 7.94
N PRO A 124 -1.53 11.27 9.06
CA PRO A 124 -1.65 9.82 9.22
C PRO A 124 -3.06 9.31 8.88
N LEU A 125 -3.18 8.01 8.65
CA LEU A 125 -4.48 7.37 8.42
C LEU A 125 -5.39 7.53 9.63
N SER A 126 -6.67 7.79 9.37
CA SER A 126 -7.68 7.79 10.42
C SER A 126 -8.48 6.49 10.39
N ASP A 127 -9.17 6.20 11.49
CA ASP A 127 -10.08 5.06 11.55
C ASP A 127 -11.15 5.16 10.47
N TYR A 128 -11.63 6.38 10.22
CA TYR A 128 -12.63 6.63 9.19
C TYR A 128 -12.11 6.26 7.81
N ASP A 129 -10.87 6.69 7.47
CA ASP A 129 -10.26 6.38 6.18
C ASP A 129 -10.16 4.88 5.97
N VAL A 130 -9.71 4.16 6.99
CA VAL A 130 -9.55 2.70 6.92
C VAL A 130 -10.89 2.02 6.69
N LYS A 131 -11.92 2.43 7.42
CA LYS A 131 -13.26 1.87 7.27
C LYS A 131 -13.83 2.13 5.88
N GLN A 132 -13.60 3.32 5.32
CA GLN A 132 -14.06 3.66 3.98
C GLN A 132 -13.37 2.79 2.92
N ILE A 133 -12.08 2.55 3.06
CA ILE A 133 -11.35 1.70 2.13
C ILE A 133 -11.93 0.28 2.15
N ILE A 134 -12.14 -0.28 3.33
CA ILE A 134 -12.70 -1.63 3.44
C ILE A 134 -14.09 -1.70 2.82
N GLN A 135 -14.92 -0.73 3.13
CA GLN A 135 -16.29 -0.70 2.63
C GLN A 135 -16.35 -0.58 1.10
N ASP A 136 -15.49 0.27 0.52
CA ASP A 136 -15.54 0.59 -0.91
C ASP A 136 -14.78 -0.41 -1.79
N PHE A 137 -13.69 -0.97 -1.28
CA PHE A 137 -12.80 -1.81 -2.08
C PHE A 137 -12.75 -3.27 -1.64
N PHE A 138 -13.20 -3.57 -0.43
CA PHE A 138 -13.18 -4.93 0.12
C PHE A 138 -14.53 -5.27 0.76
N PRO A 139 -15.64 -5.19 0.00
CA PRO A 139 -16.97 -5.35 0.60
C PRO A 139 -17.18 -6.71 1.25
N ASN A 140 -16.46 -7.75 0.80
CA ASN A 140 -16.55 -9.09 1.41
C ASN A 140 -15.84 -9.16 2.76
N HIS A 141 -15.11 -8.13 3.15
CA HIS A 141 -14.40 -8.03 4.42
C HIS A 141 -15.02 -7.00 5.37
N ALA A 142 -16.07 -6.34 4.93
CA ALA A 142 -16.75 -5.32 5.74
C ALA A 142 -17.62 -5.95 6.83
#